data_8122e5be274664cac4a0f9b8a4257c39
#
_entry.id   8122e5be274664cac4a0f9b8a4257c39
#
_cell.length_a   1.000
_cell.length_b   1.000
_cell.length_c   1.000
_cell.angle_alpha   90.00
_cell.angle_beta   90.00
_cell.angle_gamma   90.00
#
_symmetry.space_group_name_H-M   'P 1'
#
loop_
_entity.id
_entity.type
_entity.pdbx_description
1 polymer ?
#
loop_
_entity_poly.entity_id
_entity_poly.type
_entity_poly.pdbx_seq_one_letter_code
_entity_poly.pdbx_strand_id
1 'polypeptide(L)'
;MRGCDQFCSYCIVPHTRGREKSRPIPAIVEEVKRLVDAGTREILLLGQNITAYGVAEARQDGTYTKDFSAFADLLAAVNDVPGLARIRFTSPHVHFMNDKFIQAVRDLPKVCKCFHVPLQSGSDRILKLMRRSYTAAEYLDCIRKIREGLPEVNFTTDVIVGFPTETEEDFNLTRQLMKDVVYDMAYIFRYSPRAGTKSARDYPDDVPEETKHLRNQILLEDLEAGAAERNARFKDTVQEILVEGVSKRNSERWTGRTTLNKVCNFLPVEGIRPGDLVNVRIKRTTANSLFGEIMVE
;
A
#
# COMPACT_ATOMS: atom_id res chain seq x y z
N MET A 1 11.59 -9.25 2.50
CA MET A 1 12.51 -8.96 3.61
C MET A 1 11.84 -9.16 4.97
N ARG A 2 12.59 -9.27 6.08
CA ARG A 2 12.10 -9.46 7.44
C ARG A 2 12.77 -8.44 8.37
N GLY A 3 12.08 -8.03 9.44
CA GLY A 3 12.59 -7.04 10.40
C GLY A 3 12.41 -5.59 9.93
N CYS A 4 12.69 -4.62 10.82
CA CYS A 4 12.58 -3.19 10.52
C CYS A 4 13.50 -2.38 11.41
N ASP A 5 14.25 -1.46 10.81
CA ASP A 5 15.20 -0.58 11.50
C ASP A 5 14.68 0.85 11.74
N GLN A 6 13.37 1.08 11.53
CA GLN A 6 12.80 2.43 11.69
C GLN A 6 12.54 2.83 13.15
N PHE A 7 12.36 1.87 14.06
CA PHE A 7 12.13 2.12 15.49
C PHE A 7 11.07 3.19 15.81
N CYS A 8 9.96 3.18 15.05
CA CYS A 8 8.81 4.04 15.33
C CYS A 8 8.33 3.84 16.78
N SER A 9 7.97 4.91 17.50
CA SER A 9 7.72 4.87 18.95
C SER A 9 6.56 3.94 19.36
N TYR A 10 5.60 3.72 18.50
CA TYR A 10 4.40 2.87 18.72
C TYR A 10 4.55 1.43 18.22
N CYS A 11 5.64 1.12 17.52
CA CYS A 11 5.75 -0.13 16.77
C CYS A 11 6.57 -1.17 17.55
N ILE A 12 6.00 -2.38 17.68
CA ILE A 12 6.65 -3.51 18.36
C ILE A 12 7.53 -4.34 17.42
N VAL A 13 7.43 -4.12 16.09
CA VAL A 13 8.09 -4.95 15.07
C VAL A 13 9.60 -5.11 15.26
N PRO A 14 10.40 -4.04 15.53
CA PRO A 14 11.83 -4.22 15.76
C PRO A 14 12.16 -5.20 16.89
N HIS A 15 11.32 -5.25 17.92
CA HIS A 15 11.50 -6.13 19.08
C HIS A 15 11.07 -7.58 18.80
N THR A 16 10.06 -7.78 17.94
CA THR A 16 9.51 -9.12 17.65
C THR A 16 10.10 -9.77 16.41
N ARG A 17 10.53 -8.98 15.42
CA ARG A 17 11.04 -9.44 14.12
C ARG A 17 12.55 -9.20 13.93
N GLY A 18 13.15 -8.40 14.82
CA GLY A 18 14.57 -8.04 14.78
C GLY A 18 14.94 -7.04 13.69
N ARG A 19 16.24 -6.97 13.42
CA ARG A 19 16.82 -6.08 12.41
C ARG A 19 16.43 -6.48 11.00
N GLU A 20 16.52 -5.52 10.07
CA GLU A 20 16.26 -5.75 8.64
C GLU A 20 17.20 -6.80 8.07
N LYS A 21 16.63 -7.77 7.35
CA LYS A 21 17.35 -8.78 6.58
C LYS A 21 16.66 -8.98 5.24
N SER A 22 17.41 -8.85 4.17
CA SER A 22 16.95 -9.07 2.81
C SER A 22 17.36 -10.46 2.33
N ARG A 23 16.48 -11.11 1.58
CA ARG A 23 16.82 -12.37 0.90
C ARG A 23 17.53 -12.01 -0.42
N PRO A 24 18.51 -12.77 -0.89
CA PRO A 24 19.16 -12.53 -2.17
C PRO A 24 18.16 -12.58 -3.35
N ILE A 25 18.33 -11.67 -4.32
CA ILE A 25 17.48 -11.59 -5.53
C ILE A 25 17.36 -12.95 -6.23
N PRO A 26 18.46 -13.71 -6.51
CA PRO A 26 18.34 -15.00 -7.18
C PRO A 26 17.45 -16.00 -6.45
N ALA A 27 17.50 -16.03 -5.11
CA ALA A 27 16.68 -16.92 -4.32
C ALA A 27 15.18 -16.57 -4.36
N ILE A 28 14.86 -15.27 -4.50
CA ILE A 28 13.47 -14.81 -4.67
C ILE A 28 12.97 -15.14 -6.08
N VAL A 29 13.76 -14.88 -7.11
CA VAL A 29 13.43 -15.18 -8.50
C VAL A 29 13.18 -16.67 -8.69
N GLU A 30 14.02 -17.53 -8.11
CA GLU A 30 13.85 -18.98 -8.18
C GLU A 30 12.56 -19.46 -7.50
N GLU A 31 12.20 -18.86 -6.37
CA GLU A 31 10.91 -19.14 -5.72
C GLU A 31 9.73 -18.70 -6.60
N VAL A 32 9.82 -17.49 -7.20
CA VAL A 32 8.79 -16.99 -8.11
C VAL A 32 8.59 -17.90 -9.30
N LYS A 33 9.68 -18.39 -9.94
CA LYS A 33 9.60 -19.35 -11.04
C LYS A 33 8.85 -20.61 -10.65
N ARG A 34 9.21 -21.23 -9.52
CA ARG A 34 8.51 -22.41 -9.00
C ARG A 34 7.02 -22.17 -8.74
N LEU A 35 6.66 -20.99 -8.21
CA LEU A 35 5.26 -20.62 -7.99
C LEU A 35 4.51 -20.45 -9.33
N VAL A 36 5.14 -19.84 -10.32
CA VAL A 36 4.55 -19.65 -11.66
C VAL A 36 4.38 -21.00 -12.36
N ASP A 37 5.35 -21.91 -12.28
CA ASP A 37 5.26 -23.28 -12.80
C ASP A 37 4.12 -24.06 -12.14
N ALA A 38 3.79 -23.75 -10.88
CA ALA A 38 2.62 -24.27 -10.16
C ALA A 38 1.29 -23.53 -10.46
N GLY A 39 1.27 -22.59 -11.43
CA GLY A 39 0.07 -21.89 -11.88
C GLY A 39 -0.17 -20.52 -11.23
N THR A 40 0.74 -20.00 -10.41
CA THR A 40 0.60 -18.66 -9.80
C THR A 40 0.72 -17.57 -10.88
N ARG A 41 -0.24 -16.65 -10.91
CA ARG A 41 -0.29 -15.54 -11.90
C ARG A 41 0.11 -14.19 -11.31
N GLU A 42 -0.08 -13.99 -10.03
CA GLU A 42 0.25 -12.76 -9.31
C GLU A 42 1.03 -13.08 -8.04
N ILE A 43 2.04 -12.29 -7.74
CA ILE A 43 2.78 -12.37 -6.48
C ILE A 43 2.68 -11.04 -5.71
N LEU A 44 2.74 -11.14 -4.39
CA LEU A 44 2.86 -10.01 -3.49
C LEU A 44 4.20 -10.07 -2.76
N LEU A 45 5.09 -9.12 -3.06
CA LEU A 45 6.35 -8.96 -2.34
C LEU A 45 6.09 -8.30 -0.98
N LEU A 46 6.46 -8.98 0.09
CA LEU A 46 6.22 -8.57 1.46
C LEU A 46 7.48 -8.09 2.16
N GLY A 47 7.35 -7.01 2.91
CA GLY A 47 8.38 -6.48 3.79
C GLY A 47 7.79 -5.57 4.85
N GLN A 48 8.49 -5.38 5.97
CA GLN A 48 8.06 -4.40 6.99
C GLN A 48 8.35 -2.95 6.53
N ASN A 49 9.33 -2.80 5.64
CA ASN A 49 9.70 -1.59 4.92
C ASN A 49 10.32 -2.04 3.60
N ILE A 50 9.48 -2.35 2.60
CA ILE A 50 9.93 -3.03 1.38
C ILE A 50 10.95 -2.22 0.56
N THR A 51 10.84 -0.88 0.57
CA THR A 51 11.74 0.01 -0.15
C THR A 51 13.14 0.12 0.47
N ALA A 52 13.31 -0.33 1.72
CA ALA A 52 14.63 -0.49 2.35
C ALA A 52 15.30 -1.84 2.01
N TYR A 53 14.76 -2.64 1.09
CA TYR A 53 15.36 -3.89 0.68
C TYR A 53 16.80 -3.69 0.20
N GLY A 54 17.76 -4.45 0.78
CA GLY A 54 19.18 -4.36 0.49
C GLY A 54 19.93 -3.19 1.15
N VAL A 55 19.24 -2.26 1.82
CA VAL A 55 19.86 -1.05 2.41
C VAL A 55 20.80 -1.39 3.55
N ALA A 56 20.40 -2.33 4.43
CA ALA A 56 21.23 -2.71 5.57
C ALA A 56 22.55 -3.33 5.10
N GLU A 57 22.48 -4.21 4.12
CA GLU A 57 23.64 -4.85 3.48
C GLU A 57 24.53 -3.81 2.78
N ALA A 58 23.96 -2.93 1.96
CA ALA A 58 24.70 -1.89 1.24
C ALA A 58 25.38 -0.87 2.17
N ARG A 59 24.80 -0.59 3.35
CA ARG A 59 25.46 0.25 4.36
C ARG A 59 26.67 -0.43 5.00
N GLN A 60 26.60 -1.74 5.22
CA GLN A 60 27.72 -2.53 5.75
C GLN A 60 28.88 -2.58 4.76
N ASP A 61 28.58 -2.73 3.47
CA ASP A 61 29.55 -2.82 2.38
C ASP A 61 30.03 -1.46 1.87
N GLY A 62 29.48 -0.34 2.40
CA GLY A 62 29.83 1.02 1.99
C GLY A 62 29.35 1.41 0.59
N THR A 63 28.42 0.66 0.00
CA THR A 63 27.86 0.89 -1.35
C THR A 63 26.57 1.69 -1.36
N TYR A 64 26.00 1.99 -0.17
CA TYR A 64 24.76 2.75 -0.06
C TYR A 64 24.94 4.19 -0.52
N THR A 65 24.10 4.63 -1.45
CA THR A 65 24.00 6.01 -1.93
C THR A 65 22.56 6.50 -1.83
N LYS A 66 22.33 7.81 -2.07
CA LYS A 66 20.97 8.38 -2.08
C LYS A 66 20.08 7.76 -3.17
N ASP A 67 20.68 7.34 -4.29
CA ASP A 67 19.97 6.74 -5.43
C ASP A 67 19.93 5.21 -5.36
N PHE A 68 20.41 4.63 -4.26
CA PHE A 68 20.39 3.18 -4.06
C PHE A 68 18.95 2.67 -3.96
N SER A 69 18.61 1.67 -4.76
CA SER A 69 17.34 0.95 -4.66
C SER A 69 17.52 -0.48 -5.18
N ALA A 70 17.94 -1.38 -4.32
CA ALA A 70 17.98 -2.82 -4.64
C ALA A 70 16.56 -3.39 -4.80
N PHE A 71 15.55 -2.71 -4.27
CA PHE A 71 14.16 -3.11 -4.50
C PHE A 71 13.74 -2.90 -5.96
N ALA A 72 14.20 -1.84 -6.60
CA ALA A 72 13.99 -1.63 -8.04
C ALA A 72 14.65 -2.76 -8.87
N ASP A 73 15.87 -3.18 -8.48
CA ASP A 73 16.57 -4.28 -9.14
C ASP A 73 15.84 -5.63 -8.93
N LEU A 74 15.28 -5.86 -7.74
CA LEU A 74 14.43 -7.01 -7.47
C LEU A 74 13.15 -7.00 -8.32
N LEU A 75 12.48 -5.85 -8.43
CA LEU A 75 11.29 -5.70 -9.27
C LEU A 75 11.60 -6.04 -10.73
N ALA A 76 12.71 -5.56 -11.26
CA ALA A 76 13.15 -5.86 -12.63
C ALA A 76 13.39 -7.36 -12.81
N ALA A 77 14.17 -7.98 -11.93
CA ALA A 77 14.48 -9.40 -12.01
C ALA A 77 13.23 -10.31 -11.92
N VAL A 78 12.24 -9.92 -11.11
CA VAL A 78 10.97 -10.66 -11.00
C VAL A 78 10.06 -10.38 -12.19
N ASN A 79 10.08 -9.16 -12.74
CA ASN A 79 9.32 -8.82 -13.94
C ASN A 79 9.69 -9.70 -15.14
N ASP A 80 10.96 -10.11 -15.23
CA ASP A 80 11.44 -10.95 -16.33
C ASP A 80 11.02 -12.42 -16.23
N VAL A 81 10.38 -12.84 -15.15
CA VAL A 81 9.91 -14.24 -15.01
C VAL A 81 8.77 -14.49 -15.99
N PRO A 82 8.91 -15.43 -16.95
CA PRO A 82 7.86 -15.80 -17.88
C PRO A 82 6.63 -16.37 -17.14
N GLY A 83 5.42 -16.14 -17.69
CA GLY A 83 4.18 -16.68 -17.11
C GLY A 83 3.62 -15.90 -15.92
N LEU A 84 4.44 -15.10 -15.21
CA LEU A 84 3.94 -14.18 -14.21
C LEU A 84 3.18 -13.02 -14.87
N ALA A 85 1.98 -12.73 -14.39
CA ALA A 85 1.16 -11.63 -14.94
C ALA A 85 1.32 -10.34 -14.14
N ARG A 86 1.39 -10.41 -12.80
CA ARG A 86 1.38 -9.22 -11.95
C ARG A 86 2.33 -9.33 -10.75
N ILE A 87 2.90 -8.20 -10.39
CA ILE A 87 3.73 -8.00 -9.21
C ILE A 87 3.12 -6.91 -8.36
N ARG A 88 2.82 -7.24 -7.11
CA ARG A 88 2.42 -6.26 -6.07
C ARG A 88 3.45 -6.19 -4.98
N PHE A 89 3.47 -5.10 -4.29
CA PHE A 89 4.28 -4.91 -3.09
C PHE A 89 3.51 -4.09 -2.05
N THR A 90 3.93 -4.16 -0.80
CA THR A 90 3.29 -3.42 0.29
C THR A 90 4.33 -2.82 1.23
N SER A 91 3.88 -1.81 2.01
CA SER A 91 4.68 -1.12 3.02
C SER A 91 5.96 -0.45 2.50
N PRO A 92 5.93 0.29 1.37
CA PRO A 92 7.01 1.20 1.04
C PRO A 92 7.06 2.35 2.07
N HIS A 93 8.25 2.90 2.26
CA HIS A 93 8.48 4.02 3.17
C HIS A 93 9.03 5.22 2.39
N VAL A 94 8.44 6.40 2.59
CA VAL A 94 8.74 7.64 1.86
C VAL A 94 10.23 7.91 1.71
N HIS A 95 10.99 7.74 2.79
CA HIS A 95 12.44 7.98 2.83
C HIS A 95 13.25 7.18 1.78
N PHE A 96 12.74 6.03 1.32
CA PHE A 96 13.44 5.15 0.35
C PHE A 96 12.78 5.11 -1.02
N MET A 97 11.79 5.99 -1.27
CA MET A 97 11.09 6.06 -2.56
C MET A 97 11.79 7.08 -3.48
N ASN A 98 12.98 6.71 -3.96
CA ASN A 98 13.78 7.52 -4.87
C ASN A 98 13.36 7.37 -6.34
N ASP A 99 13.96 8.18 -7.21
CA ASP A 99 13.61 8.22 -8.63
C ASP A 99 13.84 6.88 -9.34
N LYS A 100 14.91 6.13 -8.99
CA LYS A 100 15.16 4.78 -9.52
C LYS A 100 13.99 3.82 -9.24
N PHE A 101 13.46 3.85 -8.00
CA PHE A 101 12.31 3.03 -7.64
C PHE A 101 11.04 3.46 -8.39
N ILE A 102 10.76 4.77 -8.45
CA ILE A 102 9.58 5.30 -9.16
C ILE A 102 9.64 4.95 -10.64
N GLN A 103 10.80 5.09 -11.28
CA GLN A 103 11.02 4.69 -12.67
C GLN A 103 10.80 3.19 -12.88
N ALA A 104 11.34 2.34 -12.00
CA ALA A 104 11.12 0.91 -12.08
C ALA A 104 9.62 0.55 -12.02
N VAL A 105 8.86 1.16 -11.09
CA VAL A 105 7.42 0.94 -11.03
C VAL A 105 6.71 1.45 -12.29
N ARG A 106 7.16 2.56 -12.88
CA ARG A 106 6.58 3.10 -14.12
C ARG A 106 6.82 2.18 -15.31
N ASP A 107 8.06 1.75 -15.49
CA ASP A 107 8.54 1.15 -16.75
C ASP A 107 8.34 -0.38 -16.79
N LEU A 108 8.23 -1.05 -15.64
CA LEU A 108 8.02 -2.49 -15.57
C LEU A 108 6.52 -2.84 -15.72
N PRO A 109 6.12 -3.51 -16.83
CA PRO A 109 4.71 -3.70 -17.18
C PRO A 109 3.93 -4.58 -16.20
N LYS A 110 4.59 -5.55 -15.55
CA LYS A 110 3.92 -6.45 -14.59
C LYS A 110 3.77 -5.83 -13.21
N VAL A 111 4.46 -4.72 -12.90
CA VAL A 111 4.37 -4.05 -11.60
C VAL A 111 3.09 -3.23 -11.50
N CYS A 112 2.25 -3.59 -10.54
CA CYS A 112 0.98 -2.91 -10.30
C CYS A 112 1.19 -1.51 -9.74
N LYS A 113 0.45 -0.53 -10.27
CA LYS A 113 0.56 0.90 -9.92
C LYS A 113 -0.31 1.24 -8.70
N CYS A 114 -0.12 0.51 -7.60
CA CYS A 114 -0.83 0.72 -6.35
C CYS A 114 0.17 0.75 -5.19
N PHE A 115 0.23 1.89 -4.49
CA PHE A 115 1.16 2.12 -3.39
C PHE A 115 0.42 2.18 -2.06
N HIS A 116 0.83 1.34 -1.11
CA HIS A 116 0.38 1.44 0.27
C HIS A 116 1.43 2.21 1.08
N VAL A 117 1.28 3.53 1.19
CA VAL A 117 2.26 4.44 1.83
C VAL A 117 1.72 4.89 3.19
N PRO A 118 2.16 4.30 4.31
CA PRO A 118 1.66 4.66 5.64
C PRO A 118 2.01 6.11 6.02
N LEU A 119 0.99 6.95 6.15
CA LEU A 119 1.09 8.36 6.57
C LEU A 119 1.30 8.48 8.08
N GLN A 120 0.50 7.73 8.84
CA GLN A 120 0.36 7.72 10.29
C GLN A 120 -0.29 8.96 10.88
N SER A 121 0.19 10.19 10.57
CA SER A 121 -0.37 11.48 10.96
C SER A 121 0.01 12.56 9.95
N GLY A 122 -0.81 13.60 9.82
CA GLY A 122 -0.51 14.79 9.02
C GLY A 122 0.14 15.92 9.84
N SER A 123 0.31 15.72 11.14
CA SER A 123 0.97 16.69 12.03
C SER A 123 2.45 16.37 12.20
N ASP A 124 3.33 17.30 11.86
CA ASP A 124 4.78 17.14 12.05
C ASP A 124 5.15 16.94 13.53
N ARG A 125 4.38 17.57 14.44
CA ARG A 125 4.56 17.38 15.88
C ARG A 125 4.30 15.92 16.28
N ILE A 126 3.21 15.34 15.81
CA ILE A 126 2.86 13.94 16.08
C ILE A 126 3.80 12.99 15.34
N LEU A 127 4.15 13.26 14.07
CA LEU A 127 5.15 12.47 13.33
C LEU A 127 6.49 12.39 14.07
N LYS A 128 6.94 13.51 14.64
CA LYS A 128 8.16 13.54 15.46
C LYS A 128 8.03 12.68 16.73
N LEU A 129 6.91 12.73 17.44
CA LEU A 129 6.64 11.88 18.61
C LEU A 129 6.57 10.41 18.21
N MET A 130 5.99 10.10 17.05
CA MET A 130 5.95 8.77 16.44
C MET A 130 7.33 8.30 15.94
N ARG A 131 8.36 9.15 15.93
CA ARG A 131 9.68 8.91 15.35
C ARG A 131 9.61 8.55 13.86
N ARG A 132 8.79 9.30 13.12
CA ARG A 132 8.80 9.21 11.66
C ARG A 132 9.94 10.08 11.11
N SER A 133 10.61 9.57 10.07
CA SER A 133 11.79 10.22 9.46
C SER A 133 11.41 11.15 8.30
N TYR A 134 10.19 11.67 8.29
CA TYR A 134 9.68 12.61 7.29
C TYR A 134 8.68 13.58 7.93
N THR A 135 8.51 14.72 7.29
CA THR A 135 7.48 15.72 7.56
C THR A 135 6.26 15.51 6.66
N ALA A 136 5.13 16.15 6.99
CA ALA A 136 3.93 16.18 6.15
C ALA A 136 4.24 16.72 4.74
N ALA A 137 5.06 17.78 4.65
CA ALA A 137 5.47 18.36 3.37
C ALA A 137 6.29 17.39 2.53
N GLU A 138 7.30 16.71 3.09
CA GLU A 138 8.11 15.69 2.39
C GLU A 138 7.26 14.51 1.94
N TYR A 139 6.26 14.13 2.75
CA TYR A 139 5.30 13.09 2.37
C TYR A 139 4.48 13.52 1.13
N LEU A 140 3.90 14.72 1.14
CA LEU A 140 3.13 15.25 0.01
C LEU A 140 3.98 15.39 -1.25
N ASP A 141 5.23 15.85 -1.13
CA ASP A 141 6.16 15.96 -2.26
C ASP A 141 6.47 14.60 -2.88
N CYS A 142 6.65 13.56 -2.05
CA CYS A 142 6.83 12.19 -2.54
C CYS A 142 5.59 11.69 -3.30
N ILE A 143 4.38 11.91 -2.75
CA ILE A 143 3.12 11.53 -3.42
C ILE A 143 2.96 12.27 -4.76
N ARG A 144 3.29 13.57 -4.80
CA ARG A 144 3.22 14.40 -6.02
C ARG A 144 4.17 13.86 -7.09
N LYS A 145 5.44 13.61 -6.75
CA LYS A 145 6.42 13.00 -7.66
C LYS A 145 5.93 11.68 -8.26
N ILE A 146 5.34 10.81 -7.44
CA ILE A 146 4.80 9.54 -7.93
C ILE A 146 3.65 9.79 -8.90
N ARG A 147 2.74 10.72 -8.62
CA ARG A 147 1.61 11.04 -9.52
C ARG A 147 2.06 11.65 -10.84
N GLU A 148 3.07 12.50 -10.82
CA GLU A 148 3.66 13.08 -12.04
C GLU A 148 4.25 11.99 -12.94
N GLY A 149 4.94 11.01 -12.35
CA GLY A 149 5.51 9.89 -13.08
C GLY A 149 4.52 8.79 -13.44
N LEU A 150 3.38 8.69 -12.73
CA LEU A 150 2.39 7.62 -12.82
C LEU A 150 0.97 8.20 -12.68
N PRO A 151 0.39 8.82 -13.73
CA PRO A 151 -0.94 9.44 -13.65
C PRO A 151 -2.06 8.49 -13.20
N GLU A 152 -1.97 7.23 -13.57
CA GLU A 152 -2.93 6.16 -13.25
C GLU A 152 -2.57 5.40 -11.96
N VAL A 153 -2.07 6.09 -10.92
CA VAL A 153 -1.67 5.46 -9.65
C VAL A 153 -2.78 5.49 -8.62
N ASN A 154 -2.87 4.42 -7.82
CA ASN A 154 -3.68 4.36 -6.60
C ASN A 154 -2.79 4.47 -5.36
N PHE A 155 -3.30 5.20 -4.36
CA PHE A 155 -2.68 5.30 -3.04
C PHE A 155 -3.59 4.75 -1.96
N THR A 156 -3.00 3.95 -1.08
CA THR A 156 -3.62 3.51 0.16
C THR A 156 -2.69 3.85 1.33
N THR A 157 -3.20 3.97 2.54
CA THR A 157 -2.42 4.40 3.70
C THR A 157 -2.87 3.79 5.01
N ASP A 158 -2.05 3.95 6.05
CA ASP A 158 -2.40 3.77 7.45
C ASP A 158 -2.38 5.11 8.16
N VAL A 159 -3.36 5.34 9.03
CA VAL A 159 -3.46 6.52 9.91
C VAL A 159 -3.77 6.07 11.32
N ILE A 160 -3.16 6.69 12.30
CA ILE A 160 -3.43 6.50 13.73
C ILE A 160 -4.00 7.79 14.28
N VAL A 161 -5.25 7.76 14.76
CA VAL A 161 -5.89 8.87 15.46
C VAL A 161 -5.81 8.69 16.97
N GLY A 162 -5.75 9.80 17.70
CA GLY A 162 -5.65 9.78 19.15
C GLY A 162 -4.32 9.25 19.68
N PHE A 163 -3.24 9.48 18.94
CA PHE A 163 -1.89 9.27 19.48
C PHE A 163 -1.68 10.17 20.72
N PRO A 164 -0.95 9.73 21.76
CA PRO A 164 -0.74 10.54 22.95
C PRO A 164 -0.41 11.99 22.64
N THR A 165 -1.09 12.89 23.32
CA THR A 165 -1.03 14.36 23.16
C THR A 165 -1.61 14.92 21.86
N GLU A 166 -2.21 14.13 20.99
CA GLU A 166 -2.83 14.63 19.74
C GLU A 166 -3.93 15.65 20.05
N THR A 167 -3.73 16.89 19.62
CA THR A 167 -4.71 17.97 19.75
C THR A 167 -5.73 17.95 18.62
N GLU A 168 -6.76 18.80 18.70
CA GLU A 168 -7.71 18.98 17.60
C GLU A 168 -7.04 19.59 16.36
N GLU A 169 -6.06 20.46 16.55
CA GLU A 169 -5.27 21.03 15.46
C GLU A 169 -4.46 19.94 14.74
N ASP A 170 -3.78 19.05 15.48
CA ASP A 170 -3.04 17.92 14.89
C ASP A 170 -3.93 16.98 14.10
N PHE A 171 -5.13 16.71 14.61
CA PHE A 171 -6.13 15.90 13.92
C PHE A 171 -6.59 16.58 12.62
N ASN A 172 -6.87 17.89 12.65
CA ASN A 172 -7.29 18.63 11.47
C ASN A 172 -6.20 18.71 10.41
N LEU A 173 -4.92 18.80 10.78
CA LEU A 173 -3.79 18.66 9.84
C LEU A 173 -3.78 17.28 9.17
N THR A 174 -4.03 16.22 9.93
CA THR A 174 -4.13 14.84 9.38
C THR A 174 -5.31 14.73 8.41
N ARG A 175 -6.48 15.25 8.80
CA ARG A 175 -7.67 15.26 7.97
C ARG A 175 -7.46 16.03 6.66
N GLN A 176 -6.82 17.20 6.74
CA GLN A 176 -6.53 18.03 5.56
C GLN A 176 -5.56 17.30 4.61
N LEU A 177 -4.48 16.72 5.14
CA LEU A 177 -3.53 15.99 4.31
C LEU A 177 -4.17 14.79 3.62
N MET A 178 -5.07 14.06 4.29
CA MET A 178 -5.82 12.97 3.67
C MET A 178 -6.69 13.46 2.50
N LYS A 179 -7.30 14.64 2.62
CA LYS A 179 -8.07 15.28 1.54
C LYS A 179 -7.18 15.71 0.38
N ASP A 180 -6.00 16.25 0.65
CA ASP A 180 -5.05 16.69 -0.38
C ASP A 180 -4.48 15.50 -1.18
N VAL A 181 -4.23 14.38 -0.51
CA VAL A 181 -3.76 13.15 -1.16
C VAL A 181 -4.89 12.43 -1.89
N VAL A 182 -6.11 12.47 -1.42
CA VAL A 182 -7.27 11.72 -1.97
C VAL A 182 -6.94 10.24 -2.11
N TYR A 183 -6.92 9.53 -0.99
CA TYR A 183 -6.62 8.10 -0.96
C TYR A 183 -7.74 7.25 -1.56
N ASP A 184 -7.37 6.12 -2.14
CA ASP A 184 -8.30 5.12 -2.63
C ASP A 184 -8.82 4.20 -1.53
N MET A 185 -8.06 4.05 -0.45
CA MET A 185 -8.39 3.32 0.77
C MET A 185 -7.43 3.74 1.89
N ALA A 186 -7.89 3.74 3.12
CA ALA A 186 -7.05 3.89 4.30
C ALA A 186 -7.48 2.93 5.40
N TYR A 187 -6.51 2.41 6.15
CA TYR A 187 -6.76 1.78 7.44
C TYR A 187 -6.57 2.85 8.52
N ILE A 188 -7.66 3.19 9.19
CA ILE A 188 -7.69 4.24 10.21
C ILE A 188 -7.83 3.57 11.57
N PHE A 189 -6.75 3.61 12.34
CA PHE A 189 -6.65 2.97 13.64
C PHE A 189 -6.80 4.00 14.75
N ARG A 190 -7.48 3.64 15.82
CA ARG A 190 -7.38 4.34 17.10
C ARG A 190 -6.09 3.93 17.77
N TYR A 191 -5.33 4.87 18.32
CA TYR A 191 -4.15 4.53 19.10
C TYR A 191 -4.51 3.56 20.24
N SER A 192 -3.71 2.54 20.38
CA SER A 192 -3.79 1.58 21.49
C SER A 192 -2.37 1.29 21.97
N PRO A 193 -2.04 1.52 23.23
CA PRO A 193 -0.71 1.29 23.76
C PRO A 193 -0.34 -0.19 23.65
N ARG A 194 0.86 -0.45 23.13
CA ARG A 194 1.40 -1.81 23.02
C ARG A 194 2.56 -1.97 24.01
N ALA A 195 2.43 -2.90 24.94
CA ALA A 195 3.48 -3.19 25.91
C ALA A 195 4.84 -3.41 25.21
N GLY A 196 5.90 -2.82 25.77
CA GLY A 196 7.26 -2.90 25.23
C GLY A 196 7.60 -1.82 24.20
N THR A 197 6.64 -1.03 23.72
CA THR A 197 6.92 0.10 22.85
C THR A 197 7.32 1.35 23.61
N LYS A 198 8.06 2.24 22.94
CA LYS A 198 8.47 3.52 23.54
C LYS A 198 7.25 4.39 23.86
N SER A 199 6.25 4.48 22.98
CA SER A 199 5.08 5.30 23.23
C SER A 199 4.28 4.82 24.44
N ALA A 200 4.10 3.50 24.61
CA ALA A 200 3.39 2.96 25.77
C ALA A 200 4.12 3.18 27.10
N ARG A 201 5.44 3.35 27.09
CA ARG A 201 6.25 3.61 28.28
C ARG A 201 6.37 5.09 28.61
N ASP A 202 6.61 5.92 27.58
CA ASP A 202 7.06 7.30 27.76
C ASP A 202 5.92 8.33 27.61
N TYR A 203 4.79 7.95 27.02
CA TYR A 203 3.66 8.85 26.77
C TYR A 203 2.38 8.30 27.42
N PRO A 204 1.71 9.10 28.30
CA PRO A 204 0.41 8.71 28.82
C PRO A 204 -0.62 8.66 27.68
N ASP A 205 -1.54 7.70 27.71
CA ASP A 205 -2.66 7.63 26.77
C ASP A 205 -3.74 8.62 27.24
N ASP A 206 -3.54 9.89 26.92
CA ASP A 206 -4.29 11.04 27.42
C ASP A 206 -5.43 11.51 26.50
N VAL A 207 -5.59 10.91 25.31
CA VAL A 207 -6.71 11.22 24.43
C VAL A 207 -7.89 10.31 24.78
N PRO A 208 -9.07 10.87 25.16
CA PRO A 208 -10.25 10.08 25.51
C PRO A 208 -10.69 9.12 24.40
N GLU A 209 -11.15 7.92 24.76
CA GLU A 209 -11.63 6.92 23.78
C GLU A 209 -12.79 7.44 22.91
N GLU A 210 -13.67 8.26 23.47
CA GLU A 210 -14.75 8.91 22.70
C GLU A 210 -14.19 9.82 21.61
N THR A 211 -13.14 10.60 21.94
CA THR A 211 -12.45 11.46 20.98
C THR A 211 -11.76 10.65 19.88
N LYS A 212 -11.08 9.55 20.24
CA LYS A 212 -10.47 8.63 19.27
C LYS A 212 -11.53 8.03 18.35
N HIS A 213 -12.66 7.62 18.90
CA HIS A 213 -13.76 7.06 18.13
C HIS A 213 -14.36 8.08 17.16
N LEU A 214 -14.63 9.29 17.63
CA LEU A 214 -15.16 10.36 16.81
C LEU A 214 -14.20 10.70 15.65
N ARG A 215 -12.90 10.89 15.94
CA ARG A 215 -11.89 11.18 14.92
C ARG A 215 -11.79 10.05 13.88
N ASN A 216 -11.86 8.80 14.33
CA ASN A 216 -11.86 7.64 13.43
C ASN A 216 -13.08 7.66 12.49
N GLN A 217 -14.28 7.93 13.01
CA GLN A 217 -15.49 8.02 12.20
C GLN A 217 -15.42 9.15 11.17
N ILE A 218 -14.98 10.35 11.57
CA ILE A 218 -14.85 11.50 10.66
C ILE A 218 -13.92 11.17 9.48
N LEU A 219 -12.77 10.54 9.74
CA LEU A 219 -11.85 10.17 8.66
C LEU A 219 -12.39 9.05 7.77
N LEU A 220 -13.18 8.11 8.32
CA LEU A 220 -13.83 7.06 7.52
C LEU A 220 -14.90 7.64 6.59
N GLU A 221 -15.69 8.60 7.06
CA GLU A 221 -16.70 9.30 6.26
C GLU A 221 -16.05 10.12 5.13
N ASP A 222 -15.02 10.92 5.45
CA ASP A 222 -14.25 11.67 4.46
C ASP A 222 -13.62 10.75 3.41
N LEU A 223 -13.07 9.62 3.84
CA LEU A 223 -12.46 8.63 2.95
C LEU A 223 -13.50 7.99 2.02
N GLU A 224 -14.67 7.61 2.54
CA GLU A 224 -15.74 6.99 1.75
C GLU A 224 -16.22 7.92 0.64
N ALA A 225 -16.45 9.19 0.97
CA ALA A 225 -16.85 10.20 0.00
C ALA A 225 -15.79 10.39 -1.10
N GLY A 226 -14.53 10.58 -0.74
CA GLY A 226 -13.42 10.74 -1.69
C GLY A 226 -13.17 9.49 -2.55
N ALA A 227 -13.26 8.30 -1.95
CA ALA A 227 -13.09 7.04 -2.69
C ALA A 227 -14.24 6.80 -3.69
N ALA A 228 -15.48 7.18 -3.35
CA ALA A 228 -16.62 7.10 -4.27
C ALA A 228 -16.41 8.00 -5.49
N GLU A 229 -16.00 9.25 -5.27
CA GLU A 229 -15.69 10.20 -6.34
C GLU A 229 -14.56 9.68 -7.24
N ARG A 230 -13.46 9.22 -6.66
CA ARG A 230 -12.35 8.64 -7.43
C ARG A 230 -12.76 7.40 -8.21
N ASN A 231 -13.60 6.54 -7.65
CA ASN A 231 -14.03 5.34 -8.35
C ASN A 231 -15.02 5.65 -9.49
N ALA A 232 -15.74 6.77 -9.45
CA ALA A 232 -16.65 7.18 -10.53
C ALA A 232 -15.96 7.28 -11.90
N ARG A 233 -14.65 7.61 -11.93
CA ARG A 233 -13.84 7.66 -13.17
C ARG A 233 -13.75 6.33 -13.91
N PHE A 234 -13.95 5.22 -13.23
CA PHE A 234 -13.91 3.89 -13.87
C PHE A 234 -15.22 3.52 -14.57
N LYS A 235 -16.31 4.25 -14.32
CA LYS A 235 -17.58 3.97 -14.97
C LYS A 235 -17.41 4.04 -16.50
N ASP A 236 -18.01 3.08 -17.20
CA ASP A 236 -17.99 2.90 -18.65
C ASP A 236 -16.60 2.61 -19.26
N THR A 237 -15.54 2.49 -18.42
CA THR A 237 -14.22 2.03 -18.87
C THR A 237 -14.14 0.50 -18.92
N VAL A 238 -13.14 -0.01 -19.63
CA VAL A 238 -12.76 -1.43 -19.62
C VAL A 238 -11.56 -1.62 -18.72
N GLN A 239 -11.65 -2.56 -17.80
CA GLN A 239 -10.59 -2.87 -16.86
C GLN A 239 -10.17 -4.34 -16.97
N GLU A 240 -8.85 -4.58 -17.05
CA GLU A 240 -8.30 -5.93 -16.95
C GLU A 240 -8.36 -6.41 -15.50
N ILE A 241 -9.05 -7.54 -15.30
CA ILE A 241 -9.28 -8.12 -13.97
C ILE A 241 -8.57 -9.47 -13.88
N LEU A 242 -7.76 -9.67 -12.86
CA LEU A 242 -7.29 -10.99 -12.45
C LEU A 242 -8.39 -11.64 -11.60
N VAL A 243 -8.94 -12.73 -12.08
CA VAL A 243 -10.06 -13.45 -11.44
C VAL A 243 -9.59 -14.15 -10.16
N GLU A 244 -10.26 -13.87 -9.05
CA GLU A 244 -10.00 -14.51 -7.74
C GLU A 244 -10.98 -15.64 -7.43
N GLY A 245 -12.17 -15.65 -8.06
CA GLY A 245 -13.21 -16.65 -7.90
C GLY A 245 -14.52 -16.09 -7.37
N VAL A 246 -15.30 -16.92 -6.67
CA VAL A 246 -16.63 -16.56 -6.15
C VAL A 246 -16.52 -15.45 -5.09
N SER A 247 -17.37 -14.44 -5.19
CA SER A 247 -17.44 -13.34 -4.23
C SER A 247 -17.93 -13.82 -2.87
N LYS A 248 -17.22 -13.46 -1.80
CA LYS A 248 -17.58 -13.81 -0.41
C LYS A 248 -18.92 -13.19 0.06
N ARG A 249 -19.37 -12.11 -0.59
CA ARG A 249 -20.58 -11.37 -0.20
C ARG A 249 -21.79 -11.72 -1.05
N ASN A 250 -21.59 -12.26 -2.24
CA ASN A 250 -22.67 -12.65 -3.15
C ASN A 250 -22.18 -13.82 -4.00
N SER A 251 -22.73 -15.02 -3.75
CA SER A 251 -22.34 -16.27 -4.43
C SER A 251 -22.69 -16.30 -5.92
N GLU A 252 -23.60 -15.46 -6.40
CA GLU A 252 -23.95 -15.36 -7.81
C GLU A 252 -22.89 -14.59 -8.63
N ARG A 253 -22.00 -13.87 -7.94
CA ARG A 253 -20.95 -13.05 -8.57
C ARG A 253 -19.58 -13.63 -8.31
N TRP A 254 -18.72 -13.40 -9.26
CA TRP A 254 -17.30 -13.59 -9.10
C TRP A 254 -16.62 -12.26 -8.80
N THR A 255 -15.43 -12.33 -8.25
CA THR A 255 -14.61 -11.17 -7.90
C THR A 255 -13.21 -11.34 -8.44
N GLY A 256 -12.56 -10.23 -8.64
CA GLY A 256 -11.14 -10.14 -8.99
C GLY A 256 -10.63 -8.73 -8.76
N ARG A 257 -9.38 -8.48 -9.14
CA ARG A 257 -8.74 -7.18 -8.93
C ARG A 257 -8.18 -6.60 -10.21
N THR A 258 -8.30 -5.28 -10.32
CA THR A 258 -7.59 -4.50 -11.34
C THR A 258 -6.09 -4.42 -11.02
N THR A 259 -5.29 -3.94 -11.96
CA THR A 259 -3.87 -3.58 -11.72
C THR A 259 -3.73 -2.52 -10.62
N LEU A 260 -4.71 -1.64 -10.46
CA LEU A 260 -4.79 -0.61 -9.41
C LEU A 260 -5.33 -1.15 -8.06
N ASN A 261 -5.44 -2.47 -7.91
CA ASN A 261 -5.95 -3.14 -6.71
C ASN A 261 -7.42 -2.87 -6.37
N LYS A 262 -8.23 -2.37 -7.33
CA LYS A 262 -9.67 -2.20 -7.12
C LYS A 262 -10.37 -3.54 -7.21
N VAL A 263 -11.24 -3.83 -6.26
CA VAL A 263 -12.12 -5.01 -6.29
C VAL A 263 -13.17 -4.80 -7.37
N CYS A 264 -13.29 -5.75 -8.28
CA CYS A 264 -14.32 -5.77 -9.30
C CYS A 264 -15.19 -7.01 -9.15
N ASN A 265 -16.51 -6.82 -9.14
CA ASN A 265 -17.50 -7.89 -9.07
C ASN A 265 -18.23 -7.98 -10.41
N PHE A 266 -18.38 -9.18 -10.93
CA PHE A 266 -19.00 -9.45 -12.24
C PHE A 266 -19.76 -10.78 -12.20
N LEU A 267 -20.66 -10.98 -13.17
CA LEU A 267 -21.28 -12.28 -13.39
C LEU A 267 -20.28 -13.18 -14.12
N PRO A 268 -20.09 -14.43 -13.70
CA PRO A 268 -19.19 -15.36 -14.37
C PRO A 268 -19.78 -15.73 -15.76
N VAL A 269 -18.89 -16.03 -16.68
CA VAL A 269 -19.23 -16.69 -17.95
C VAL A 269 -18.62 -18.08 -17.98
N GLU A 270 -19.17 -18.97 -18.81
CA GLU A 270 -18.69 -20.35 -18.92
C GLU A 270 -17.20 -20.39 -19.32
N GLY A 271 -16.46 -21.29 -18.71
CA GLY A 271 -15.03 -21.52 -18.99
C GLY A 271 -14.05 -20.68 -18.18
N ILE A 272 -14.49 -19.62 -17.47
CA ILE A 272 -13.60 -18.80 -16.63
C ILE A 272 -13.17 -19.54 -15.37
N ARG A 273 -11.89 -19.32 -15.00
CA ARG A 273 -11.26 -19.92 -13.80
C ARG A 273 -10.54 -18.86 -12.96
N PRO A 274 -10.36 -19.10 -11.67
CA PRO A 274 -9.44 -18.30 -10.86
C PRO A 274 -8.03 -18.31 -11.49
N GLY A 275 -7.41 -17.13 -11.57
CA GLY A 275 -6.12 -16.92 -12.23
C GLY A 275 -6.21 -16.42 -13.68
N ASP A 276 -7.38 -16.47 -14.30
CA ASP A 276 -7.57 -15.88 -15.63
C ASP A 276 -7.54 -14.36 -15.59
N LEU A 277 -7.06 -13.77 -16.67
CA LEU A 277 -7.17 -12.33 -16.94
C LEU A 277 -8.35 -12.10 -17.88
N VAL A 278 -9.29 -11.27 -17.45
CA VAL A 278 -10.49 -10.95 -18.23
C VAL A 278 -10.71 -9.45 -18.34
N ASN A 279 -11.22 -9.00 -19.46
CA ASN A 279 -11.63 -7.62 -19.66
C ASN A 279 -13.07 -7.42 -19.18
N VAL A 280 -13.29 -6.49 -18.25
CA VAL A 280 -14.58 -6.17 -17.67
C VAL A 280 -14.95 -4.72 -17.96
N ARG A 281 -16.09 -4.49 -18.62
CA ARG A 281 -16.66 -3.15 -18.79
C ARG A 281 -17.40 -2.76 -17.51
N ILE A 282 -16.90 -1.71 -16.86
CA ILE A 282 -17.45 -1.24 -15.60
C ILE A 282 -18.78 -0.52 -15.84
N LYS A 283 -19.84 -0.96 -15.17
CA LYS A 283 -21.21 -0.39 -15.28
C LYS A 283 -21.58 0.45 -14.07
N ARG A 284 -21.08 0.09 -12.90
CA ARG A 284 -21.38 0.77 -11.63
C ARG A 284 -20.18 0.77 -10.72
N THR A 285 -20.02 1.83 -9.95
CA THR A 285 -18.97 2.02 -8.96
C THR A 285 -19.56 2.34 -7.59
N THR A 286 -18.83 1.99 -6.54
CA THR A 286 -19.05 2.41 -5.15
C THR A 286 -17.72 2.84 -4.56
N ALA A 287 -17.69 3.36 -3.35
CA ALA A 287 -16.45 3.70 -2.66
C ALA A 287 -15.45 2.51 -2.60
N ASN A 288 -15.96 1.29 -2.43
CA ASN A 288 -15.14 0.11 -2.15
C ASN A 288 -15.00 -0.88 -3.33
N SER A 289 -15.81 -0.76 -4.37
CA SER A 289 -15.89 -1.78 -5.42
C SER A 289 -16.37 -1.25 -6.77
N LEU A 290 -15.90 -1.91 -7.81
CA LEU A 290 -16.39 -1.78 -9.17
C LEU A 290 -17.32 -2.95 -9.48
N PHE A 291 -18.29 -2.74 -10.39
CA PHE A 291 -19.21 -3.77 -10.86
C PHE A 291 -19.32 -3.66 -12.39
N GLY A 292 -19.22 -4.79 -13.06
CA GLY A 292 -19.22 -4.79 -14.50
C GLY A 292 -19.63 -6.12 -15.14
N GLU A 293 -19.45 -6.17 -16.45
CA GLU A 293 -19.76 -7.30 -17.30
C GLU A 293 -18.50 -7.69 -18.06
N ILE A 294 -18.24 -9.00 -18.14
CA ILE A 294 -17.12 -9.51 -18.93
C ILE A 294 -17.41 -9.22 -20.41
N MET A 295 -16.38 -8.75 -21.08
CA MET A 295 -16.41 -8.62 -22.55
C MET A 295 -16.07 -9.98 -23.15
N VAL A 296 -17.06 -10.64 -23.73
CA VAL A 296 -16.86 -11.84 -24.55
C VAL A 296 -16.42 -11.35 -25.93
N GLU A 297 -15.24 -11.77 -26.38
CA GLU A 297 -14.76 -11.53 -27.75
C GLU A 297 -15.53 -12.38 -28.75
#